data_49ca61c3cd85f871116863b93a31cf32
#
_entry.id   49ca61c3cd85f871116863b93a31cf32
#
_cell.length_a   1.000
_cell.length_b   1.000
_cell.length_c   1.000
_cell.angle_alpha   90.00
_cell.angle_beta   90.00
_cell.angle_gamma   90.00
#
_symmetry.space_group_name_H-M   'P 1'
#
loop_
_entity.id
_entity.type
_entity.pdbx_description
1 polymer ?
#
loop_
_entity_poly.entity_id
_entity_poly.type
_entity_poly.pdbx_seq_one_letter_code
_entity_poly.pdbx_strand_id
1 'polypeptide(L)'
;MIKKLPDFVFLKTEKDYQKYFEEKYCKKTILTFDKIPVKFYSDQFKHAFYESSNRKTRNKDVFSYNRAIRIDWIEYVLKNPLSELHLGWDRDKKEYNCERRVSIISPENYVVVIRINDNHTAKYITSYYADSNNTVKKIKNTPKWNVDI
;
A
#
# COMPACT_ATOMS: atom_id res chain seq x y z
N MET A 1 2.78 3.86 19.30
CA MET A 1 4.09 4.18 18.73
C MET A 1 4.71 2.98 18.03
N ILE A 2 5.10 3.15 16.80
CA ILE A 2 5.76 2.08 16.03
C ILE A 2 7.25 2.14 16.32
N LYS A 3 7.80 1.06 16.77
CA LYS A 3 9.19 1.03 17.20
C LYS A 3 10.09 0.20 16.30
N LYS A 4 9.54 -0.75 15.57
CA LYS A 4 10.34 -1.72 14.85
C LYS A 4 9.56 -2.28 13.66
N LEU A 5 10.25 -2.46 12.55
CA LEU A 5 9.70 -3.14 11.38
C LEU A 5 9.29 -4.57 11.76
N PRO A 6 8.04 -4.99 11.44
CA PRO A 6 7.60 -6.34 11.79
C PRO A 6 8.38 -7.42 11.05
N ASP A 7 8.41 -8.60 11.63
CA ASP A 7 9.01 -9.76 10.99
C ASP A 7 8.21 -10.18 9.76
N PHE A 8 8.82 -10.97 8.90
CA PHE A 8 8.11 -11.62 7.80
C PHE A 8 7.10 -12.62 8.34
N VAL A 9 5.98 -12.75 7.64
CA VAL A 9 4.95 -13.73 7.96
C VAL A 9 5.03 -14.88 6.96
N PHE A 10 5.40 -16.06 7.44
CA PHE A 10 5.55 -17.23 6.59
C PHE A 10 4.36 -18.17 6.77
N LEU A 11 3.50 -18.24 5.76
CA LEU A 11 2.36 -19.15 5.71
C LEU A 11 2.56 -20.11 4.53
N LYS A 12 1.81 -21.22 4.54
CA LYS A 12 2.03 -22.30 3.57
C LYS A 12 1.42 -22.04 2.20
N THR A 13 0.23 -21.47 2.15
CA THR A 13 -0.52 -21.32 0.89
C THR A 13 -1.03 -19.91 0.71
N GLU A 14 -1.40 -19.59 -0.55
CA GLU A 14 -2.03 -18.30 -0.82
C GLU A 14 -3.37 -18.14 -0.11
N LYS A 15 -4.11 -19.24 0.09
CA LYS A 15 -5.36 -19.21 0.85
C LYS A 15 -5.12 -18.81 2.30
N ASP A 16 -4.03 -19.27 2.89
CA ASP A 16 -3.66 -18.90 4.25
C ASP A 16 -3.39 -17.40 4.34
N TYR A 17 -2.68 -16.84 3.36
CA TYR A 17 -2.42 -15.40 3.31
C TYR A 17 -3.71 -14.61 3.07
N GLN A 18 -4.60 -15.10 2.22
CA GLN A 18 -5.87 -14.42 1.98
C GLN A 18 -6.71 -14.37 3.26
N LYS A 19 -6.77 -15.48 3.98
CA LYS A 19 -7.47 -15.53 5.26
C LYS A 19 -6.84 -14.58 6.27
N TYR A 20 -5.52 -14.55 6.35
CA TYR A 20 -4.80 -13.63 7.21
C TYR A 20 -5.11 -12.17 6.88
N PHE A 21 -5.10 -11.84 5.60
CA PHE A 21 -5.44 -10.50 5.12
C PHE A 21 -6.87 -10.11 5.53
N GLU A 22 -7.82 -11.01 5.33
CA GLU A 22 -9.22 -10.77 5.68
C GLU A 22 -9.40 -10.58 7.18
N GLU A 23 -8.78 -11.42 7.98
CA GLU A 23 -8.90 -11.33 9.44
C GLU A 23 -8.19 -10.12 10.03
N LYS A 24 -7.01 -9.81 9.52
CA LYS A 24 -6.21 -8.71 10.06
C LYS A 24 -6.66 -7.34 9.56
N TYR A 25 -7.02 -7.22 8.29
CA TYR A 25 -7.25 -5.93 7.66
C TYR A 25 -8.69 -5.65 7.26
N CYS A 26 -9.42 -6.65 6.77
CA CYS A 26 -10.74 -6.40 6.19
C CYS A 26 -11.84 -6.22 7.22
N LYS A 27 -11.64 -6.66 8.45
CA LYS A 27 -12.65 -6.58 9.51
C LYS A 27 -12.58 -5.30 10.34
N LYS A 28 -11.61 -4.44 10.07
CA LYS A 28 -11.43 -3.20 10.83
C LYS A 28 -10.92 -2.09 9.93
N THR A 29 -11.02 -0.87 10.42
CA THR A 29 -10.44 0.29 9.76
C THR A 29 -9.12 0.62 10.45
N ILE A 30 -8.06 0.83 9.68
CA ILE A 30 -6.76 1.19 10.23
C ILE A 30 -6.55 2.69 10.03
N LEU A 31 -6.25 3.40 11.11
CA LEU A 31 -5.91 4.82 11.03
C LEU A 31 -4.43 4.98 10.72
N THR A 32 -4.13 5.86 9.77
CA THR A 32 -2.75 6.25 9.52
C THR A 32 -2.21 7.06 10.69
N PHE A 33 -0.90 7.35 10.68
CA PHE A 33 -0.30 8.17 11.73
C PHE A 33 -0.91 9.58 11.78
N ASP A 34 -1.44 10.07 10.67
CA ASP A 34 -2.12 11.37 10.59
C ASP A 34 -3.65 11.24 10.57
N LYS A 35 -4.16 10.10 11.06
CA LYS A 35 -5.57 9.82 11.37
C LYS A 35 -6.50 9.70 10.17
N ILE A 36 -5.97 9.27 9.03
CA ILE A 36 -6.82 8.93 7.89
C ILE A 36 -7.31 7.49 8.05
N PRO A 37 -8.62 7.25 8.06
CA PRO A 37 -9.13 5.87 8.16
C PRO A 37 -8.99 5.15 6.82
N VAL A 38 -8.31 4.02 6.83
CA VAL A 38 -8.06 3.20 5.64
C VAL A 38 -8.87 1.92 5.76
N LYS A 39 -9.71 1.67 4.76
CA LYS A 39 -10.52 0.44 4.66
C LYS A 39 -9.88 -0.54 3.68
N PHE A 40 -9.99 -1.82 4.02
CA PHE A 40 -9.46 -2.91 3.22
C PHE A 40 -10.60 -3.82 2.79
N TYR A 41 -10.60 -4.22 1.51
CA TYR A 41 -11.63 -5.09 0.94
C TYR A 41 -11.01 -6.40 0.49
N SER A 42 -11.71 -7.50 0.71
CA SER A 42 -11.17 -8.84 0.45
C SER A 42 -10.81 -9.08 -1.02
N ASP A 43 -11.56 -8.48 -1.94
CA ASP A 43 -11.29 -8.63 -3.37
C ASP A 43 -10.00 -7.93 -3.80
N GLN A 44 -9.48 -7.03 -2.99
CA GLN A 44 -8.22 -6.34 -3.27
C GLN A 44 -7.01 -7.26 -3.07
N PHE A 45 -7.18 -8.39 -2.41
CA PHE A 45 -6.08 -9.33 -2.17
C PHE A 45 -5.41 -9.76 -3.47
N LYS A 46 -6.19 -10.13 -4.47
CA LYS A 46 -5.63 -10.56 -5.77
C LYS A 46 -4.87 -9.44 -6.46
N HIS A 47 -5.38 -8.22 -6.36
CA HIS A 47 -4.70 -7.07 -6.95
C HIS A 47 -3.37 -6.77 -6.25
N ALA A 48 -3.37 -6.86 -4.93
CA ALA A 48 -2.21 -6.45 -4.13
C ALA A 48 -1.10 -7.50 -4.06
N PHE A 49 -1.45 -8.80 -4.01
CA PHE A 49 -0.50 -9.86 -3.73
C PHE A 49 -0.20 -10.77 -4.91
N TYR A 50 -0.66 -10.41 -6.09
CA TYR A 50 -0.33 -11.10 -7.33
C TYR A 50 0.50 -10.20 -8.22
N GLU A 51 1.37 -10.81 -9.02
CA GLU A 51 2.19 -10.11 -9.99
C GLU A 51 1.91 -10.66 -11.38
N SER A 52 2.27 -9.88 -12.41
CA SER A 52 2.18 -10.36 -13.78
C SER A 52 3.38 -11.24 -14.13
N SER A 53 3.12 -12.39 -14.72
CA SER A 53 4.17 -13.22 -15.31
C SER A 53 4.72 -12.58 -16.59
N ASN A 54 3.94 -11.71 -17.21
CA ASN A 54 4.31 -11.00 -18.44
C ASN A 54 4.02 -9.52 -18.27
N ARG A 55 5.06 -8.69 -18.30
CA ARG A 55 4.93 -7.24 -18.13
C ARG A 55 4.07 -6.57 -19.21
N LYS A 56 4.00 -7.15 -20.40
CA LYS A 56 3.22 -6.59 -21.50
C LYS A 56 1.72 -6.73 -21.30
N THR A 57 1.29 -7.86 -20.73
CA THR A 57 -0.14 -8.12 -20.52
C THR A 57 -0.67 -7.53 -19.22
N ARG A 58 0.21 -7.31 -18.24
CA ARG A 58 -0.13 -6.81 -16.90
C ARG A 58 -1.22 -7.63 -16.19
N ASN A 59 -1.32 -8.91 -16.53
CA ASN A 59 -2.23 -9.82 -15.84
C ASN A 59 -1.67 -10.15 -14.47
N LYS A 60 -2.45 -10.00 -13.42
CA LYS A 60 -2.07 -10.35 -12.06
C LYS A 60 -2.31 -11.84 -11.86
N ASP A 61 -1.52 -12.69 -12.52
CA ASP A 61 -1.75 -14.12 -12.59
C ASP A 61 -0.83 -14.97 -11.71
N VAL A 62 0.19 -14.37 -11.11
CA VAL A 62 1.16 -15.09 -10.28
C VAL A 62 1.13 -14.57 -8.85
N PHE A 63 0.84 -15.46 -7.90
CA PHE A 63 0.88 -15.09 -6.49
C PHE A 63 2.31 -14.74 -6.06
N SER A 64 2.48 -13.61 -5.40
CA SER A 64 3.79 -13.12 -4.98
C SER A 64 4.04 -13.38 -3.49
N TYR A 65 4.82 -14.42 -3.20
CA TYR A 65 5.25 -14.66 -1.82
C TYR A 65 6.12 -13.52 -1.30
N ASN A 66 6.89 -12.88 -2.17
CA ASN A 66 7.70 -11.72 -1.79
C ASN A 66 6.86 -10.61 -1.20
N ARG A 67 5.69 -10.35 -1.78
CA ARG A 67 4.75 -9.37 -1.25
C ARG A 67 4.02 -9.89 -0.02
N ALA A 68 3.60 -11.15 -0.05
CA ALA A 68 2.77 -11.73 1.00
C ALA A 68 3.49 -11.85 2.34
N ILE A 69 4.77 -12.18 2.34
CA ILE A 69 5.54 -12.29 3.60
C ILE A 69 5.66 -10.95 4.31
N ARG A 70 5.45 -9.85 3.62
CA ARG A 70 5.51 -8.50 4.18
C ARG A 70 4.14 -7.94 4.55
N ILE A 71 3.15 -8.82 4.71
CA ILE A 71 1.76 -8.39 4.95
C ILE A 71 1.62 -7.52 6.22
N ASP A 72 2.39 -7.79 7.25
CA ASP A 72 2.36 -6.99 8.47
C ASP A 72 3.00 -5.61 8.29
N TRP A 73 3.82 -5.44 7.26
CA TRP A 73 4.46 -4.16 6.98
C TRP A 73 3.45 -3.10 6.53
N ILE A 74 2.29 -3.52 6.03
CA ILE A 74 1.25 -2.58 5.59
C ILE A 74 0.81 -1.69 6.75
N GLU A 75 0.43 -2.29 7.86
CA GLU A 75 0.01 -1.53 9.05
C GLU A 75 1.17 -0.71 9.62
N TYR A 76 2.36 -1.28 9.64
CA TYR A 76 3.55 -0.57 10.10
C TYR A 76 3.77 0.74 9.33
N VAL A 77 3.69 0.68 7.99
CA VAL A 77 3.90 1.86 7.15
C VAL A 77 2.82 2.90 7.39
N LEU A 78 1.56 2.47 7.47
CA LEU A 78 0.43 3.38 7.68
C LEU A 78 0.54 4.12 9.01
N LYS A 79 1.04 3.47 10.04
CA LYS A 79 1.12 4.04 11.39
C LYS A 79 2.44 4.72 11.71
N ASN A 80 3.45 4.58 10.86
CA ASN A 80 4.76 5.14 11.12
C ASN A 80 4.81 6.63 10.76
N PRO A 81 5.02 7.52 11.73
CA PRO A 81 5.07 8.96 11.46
C PRO A 81 6.27 9.39 10.59
N LEU A 82 7.24 8.49 10.38
CA LEU A 82 8.36 8.76 9.48
C LEU A 82 8.04 8.43 8.03
N SER A 83 6.87 7.84 7.76
CA SER A 83 6.43 7.58 6.39
C SER A 83 6.06 8.88 5.69
N GLU A 84 6.34 8.95 4.39
CA GLU A 84 5.99 10.10 3.57
C GLU A 84 4.82 9.77 2.65
N LEU A 85 3.89 10.71 2.52
CA LEU A 85 2.73 10.56 1.64
C LEU A 85 2.94 11.41 0.39
N HIS A 86 2.83 10.79 -0.77
CA HIS A 86 3.05 11.45 -2.06
C HIS A 86 1.86 11.24 -2.99
N LEU A 87 1.46 12.31 -3.67
CA LEU A 87 0.35 12.28 -4.61
C LEU A 87 0.69 11.44 -5.84
N GLY A 88 -0.31 10.71 -6.36
CA GLY A 88 -0.18 9.98 -7.61
C GLY A 88 -0.63 10.83 -8.78
N TRP A 89 -0.12 10.50 -9.96
CA TRP A 89 -0.48 11.18 -11.20
C TRP A 89 -1.81 10.66 -11.74
N ASP A 90 -2.72 11.56 -12.03
CA ASP A 90 -4.01 11.27 -12.67
C ASP A 90 -3.89 11.56 -14.17
N ARG A 91 -3.92 10.51 -14.98
CA ARG A 91 -3.78 10.65 -16.45
C ARG A 91 -4.92 11.38 -17.10
N ASP A 92 -6.12 11.21 -16.55
CA ASP A 92 -7.33 11.80 -17.13
C ASP A 92 -7.39 13.30 -16.87
N LYS A 93 -7.08 13.72 -15.66
CA LYS A 93 -7.07 15.12 -15.25
C LYS A 93 -5.74 15.80 -15.50
N LYS A 94 -4.70 15.04 -15.83
CA LYS A 94 -3.33 15.53 -16.06
C LYS A 94 -2.80 16.34 -14.88
N GLU A 95 -2.99 15.79 -13.68
CA GLU A 95 -2.55 16.43 -12.45
C GLU A 95 -2.24 15.39 -11.39
N TYR A 96 -1.51 15.81 -10.35
CA TYR A 96 -1.34 14.99 -9.16
C TYR A 96 -2.53 15.22 -8.24
N ASN A 97 -3.17 14.13 -7.76
CA ASN A 97 -4.27 14.27 -6.81
C ASN A 97 -4.40 13.04 -5.91
N CYS A 98 -5.04 13.21 -4.76
CA CYS A 98 -5.21 12.16 -3.77
C CYS A 98 -6.37 11.20 -4.11
N GLU A 99 -7.30 11.63 -4.93
CA GLU A 99 -8.44 10.80 -5.34
C GLU A 99 -8.00 9.66 -6.25
N ARG A 100 -6.91 9.86 -6.98
CA ARG A 100 -6.37 8.81 -7.85
C ARG A 100 -5.51 7.83 -7.07
N ARG A 101 -4.54 8.35 -6.35
CA ARG A 101 -3.70 7.53 -5.50
C ARG A 101 -2.80 8.38 -4.62
N VAL A 102 -2.48 7.84 -3.46
CA VAL A 102 -1.42 8.38 -2.61
C VAL A 102 -0.47 7.22 -2.30
N SER A 103 0.81 7.42 -2.57
CA SER A 103 1.84 6.45 -2.22
C SER A 103 2.44 6.83 -0.87
N ILE A 104 2.39 5.89 0.07
CA ILE A 104 2.95 6.08 1.40
C ILE A 104 4.22 5.25 1.46
N ILE A 105 5.37 5.88 1.63
CA ILE A 105 6.65 5.19 1.64
C ILE A 105 7.34 5.34 2.98
N SER A 106 7.77 4.22 3.56
CA SER A 106 8.50 4.19 4.82
C SER A 106 9.99 4.41 4.60
N PRO A 107 10.76 4.70 5.67
CA PRO A 107 12.21 4.76 5.57
C PRO A 107 12.85 3.48 5.03
N GLU A 108 12.20 2.33 5.20
CA GLU A 108 12.68 1.06 4.69
C GLU A 108 12.30 0.82 3.23
N ASN A 109 11.69 1.81 2.57
CA ASN A 109 11.29 1.76 1.16
C ASN A 109 10.16 0.78 0.86
N TYR A 110 9.32 0.48 1.85
CA TYR A 110 8.09 -0.24 1.61
C TYR A 110 6.98 0.75 1.30
N VAL A 111 6.22 0.48 0.24
CA VAL A 111 5.21 1.41 -0.28
C VAL A 111 3.83 0.82 -0.10
N VAL A 112 2.93 1.61 0.47
CA VAL A 112 1.50 1.30 0.54
C VAL A 112 0.76 2.34 -0.29
N VAL A 113 -0.05 1.89 -1.23
CA VAL A 113 -0.83 2.78 -2.09
C VAL A 113 -2.27 2.78 -1.62
N ILE A 114 -2.79 3.97 -1.37
CA ILE A 114 -4.19 4.18 -0.98
C ILE A 114 -4.85 5.18 -1.93
N ARG A 115 -6.17 5.23 -1.87
CA ARG A 115 -7.00 6.17 -2.62
C ARG A 115 -7.81 6.94 -1.59
N ILE A 116 -7.78 8.26 -1.64
CA ILE A 116 -8.50 9.09 -0.68
C ILE A 116 -9.73 9.67 -1.35
N ASN A 117 -10.89 9.46 -0.74
CA ASN A 117 -12.14 9.97 -1.27
C ASN A 117 -12.51 11.32 -0.62
N ASP A 118 -13.62 11.90 -1.04
CA ASP A 118 -14.06 13.23 -0.61
C ASP A 118 -14.33 13.33 0.88
N ASN A 119 -14.60 12.22 1.55
CA ASN A 119 -14.89 12.19 2.99
C ASN A 119 -13.63 12.05 3.84
N HIS A 120 -12.46 12.19 3.23
CA HIS A 120 -11.16 11.97 3.90
C HIS A 120 -11.02 10.55 4.46
N THR A 121 -11.71 9.59 3.88
CA THR A 121 -11.50 8.17 4.12
C THR A 121 -10.72 7.59 2.95
N ALA A 122 -10.01 6.50 3.20
CA ALA A 122 -9.17 5.91 2.18
C ALA A 122 -9.48 4.44 1.97
N LYS A 123 -9.13 3.96 0.79
CA LYS A 123 -9.22 2.56 0.42
C LYS A 123 -7.81 2.05 0.10
N TYR A 124 -7.45 0.91 0.69
CA TYR A 124 -6.20 0.24 0.37
C TYR A 124 -6.24 -0.30 -1.06
N ILE A 125 -5.19 -0.04 -1.83
CA ILE A 125 -5.10 -0.48 -3.22
C ILE A 125 -4.06 -1.59 -3.37
N THR A 126 -2.82 -1.33 -3.01
CA THR A 126 -1.74 -2.30 -3.14
C THR A 126 -0.56 -1.90 -2.26
N SER A 127 0.42 -2.80 -2.17
CA SER A 127 1.65 -2.52 -1.46
C SER A 127 2.78 -3.34 -2.07
N TYR A 128 4.00 -2.81 -1.97
CA TYR A 128 5.17 -3.49 -2.52
C TYR A 128 6.45 -2.93 -1.92
N TYR A 129 7.52 -3.71 -2.00
CA TYR A 129 8.84 -3.25 -1.62
C TYR A 129 9.50 -2.57 -2.82
N ALA A 130 9.91 -1.33 -2.65
CA ALA A 130 10.59 -0.58 -3.71
C ALA A 130 12.08 -0.94 -3.65
N ASP A 131 12.46 -1.93 -4.43
CA ASP A 131 13.79 -2.52 -4.39
C ASP A 131 14.82 -1.83 -5.29
N SER A 132 14.42 -0.76 -5.98
CA SER A 132 15.34 0.01 -6.81
C SER A 132 15.34 1.48 -6.40
N ASN A 133 16.52 2.09 -6.50
CA ASN A 133 16.66 3.52 -6.21
C ASN A 133 15.83 4.38 -7.16
N ASN A 134 15.66 3.94 -8.41
CA ASN A 134 14.85 4.68 -9.38
C ASN A 134 13.38 4.75 -8.97
N THR A 135 12.82 3.63 -8.49
CA THR A 135 11.44 3.59 -8.01
C THR A 135 11.25 4.53 -6.82
N VAL A 136 12.16 4.47 -5.86
CA VAL A 136 12.12 5.33 -4.68
C VAL A 136 12.18 6.81 -5.08
N LYS A 137 13.11 7.16 -5.98
CA LYS A 137 13.28 8.53 -6.45
C LYS A 137 12.02 9.04 -7.17
N LYS A 138 11.40 8.22 -8.00
CA LYS A 138 10.18 8.59 -8.70
C LYS A 138 9.06 8.94 -7.73
N ILE A 139 8.90 8.14 -6.69
CA ILE A 139 7.88 8.38 -5.68
C ILE A 139 8.20 9.67 -4.91
N LYS A 140 9.42 9.81 -4.43
CA LYS A 140 9.82 10.95 -3.59
C LYS A 140 9.88 12.28 -4.35
N ASN A 141 9.93 12.24 -5.67
CA ASN A 141 9.91 13.45 -6.50
C ASN A 141 8.49 13.96 -6.77
N THR A 142 7.44 13.21 -6.42
CA THR A 142 6.07 13.68 -6.58
C THR A 142 5.70 14.62 -5.42
N PRO A 143 4.67 15.46 -5.59
CA PRO A 143 4.24 16.35 -4.50
C PRO A 143 3.81 15.56 -3.27
N LYS A 144 4.15 16.08 -2.11
CA LYS A 144 3.70 15.50 -0.85
C LYS A 144 2.24 15.83 -0.61
N TRP A 145 1.52 14.90 0.00
CA TRP A 145 0.14 15.11 0.40
C TRP A 145 0.09 15.31 1.91
N ASN A 146 -0.79 16.24 2.32
CA ASN A 146 -0.96 16.56 3.73
C ASN A 146 -2.46 16.68 4.01
N VAL A 147 -2.90 16.05 5.11
CA VAL A 147 -4.31 16.03 5.51
C VAL A 147 -4.87 17.42 5.81
N ASP A 148 -4.03 18.35 6.19
CA ASP A 148 -4.43 19.69 6.58
C ASP A 148 -4.61 20.68 5.40
N ILE A 149 -4.43 20.19 4.20
CA ILE A 149 -4.56 21.01 3.01
C ILE A 149 -5.97 20.92 2.45
#